data_db1cf450bda239a24156764ea0cd99c3
#
_entry.id   db1cf450bda239a24156764ea0cd99c3
#
_cell.length_a   1.000
_cell.length_b   1.000
_cell.length_c   1.000
_cell.angle_alpha   90.00
_cell.angle_beta   90.00
_cell.angle_gamma   90.00
#
_symmetry.space_group_name_H-M   'P 1'
#
loop_
_entity.id
_entity.type
_entity.pdbx_description
1 polymer ?
#
loop_
_entity_poly.entity_id
_entity_poly.type
_entity_poly.pdbx_seq_one_letter_code
_entity_poly.pdbx_strand_id
1 'polypeptide(L)'
;MYINRKNEIRDYMDKNPAYVKTIILATIRALLDMTIEVILQWKKENPNACEADCISQCNLQMAASTVESILSLAKGIYWGQHRTILIDTNACASLVRSLYERAFIYRNIFITTDNIEERDLLLYIWEIRGLNNRLNLKNVPEQFNVHQENDRQEVFKLRKRLYEMVGKMGTTKNSREQIENAINKDTTQIKGFRFIKEDGKIIKFENISLEESTKYFFDDSSMRDTYTYSSLTSHPSYLGLLQFGIRYKNRNDENELIYIYLSLTYHLLSEITLDFCRATTNAHKFFDKLYPLTERYIKDNVQL
;
A
#
# COMPACT_ATOMS: atom_id res chain seq x y z
N MET A 1 29.60 6.88 21.63
CA MET A 1 28.60 7.90 22.03
C MET A 1 27.22 7.67 21.41
N TYR A 2 27.12 7.25 20.16
CA TYR A 2 25.82 6.97 19.45
C TYR A 2 25.08 5.74 19.98
N ILE A 3 25.79 4.65 20.30
CA ILE A 3 25.21 3.38 20.78
C ILE A 3 24.57 3.53 22.18
N ASN A 4 25.16 4.32 23.07
CA ASN A 4 24.59 4.56 24.41
C ASN A 4 23.28 5.35 24.35
N ARG A 5 23.19 6.37 23.47
CA ARG A 5 21.94 7.12 23.29
C ARG A 5 20.78 6.28 22.76
N LYS A 6 21.06 5.33 21.87
CA LYS A 6 20.04 4.41 21.33
C LYS A 6 19.44 3.52 22.43
N ASN A 7 20.27 3.01 23.31
CA ASN A 7 19.83 2.19 24.44
C ASN A 7 19.08 3.03 25.50
N GLU A 8 19.53 4.24 25.79
CA GLU A 8 18.85 5.15 26.73
C GLU A 8 17.45 5.56 26.21
N ILE A 9 17.33 5.83 24.90
CA ILE A 9 16.04 6.12 24.28
C ILE A 9 15.14 4.90 24.34
N ARG A 10 15.64 3.71 24.04
CA ARG A 10 14.88 2.46 24.11
C ARG A 10 14.39 2.20 25.54
N ASP A 11 15.26 2.31 26.53
CA ASP A 11 14.90 2.15 27.95
C ASP A 11 13.86 3.17 28.42
N TYR A 12 13.92 4.41 27.91
CA TYR A 12 12.92 5.42 28.20
C TYR A 12 11.57 5.09 27.53
N MET A 13 11.60 4.60 26.29
CA MET A 13 10.42 4.18 25.55
C MET A 13 9.72 3.01 26.23
N ASP A 14 10.47 2.01 26.67
CA ASP A 14 9.96 0.82 27.37
C ASP A 14 9.29 1.18 28.71
N LYS A 15 9.79 2.24 29.40
CA LYS A 15 9.22 2.74 30.67
C LYS A 15 8.00 3.66 30.48
N ASN A 16 7.77 4.19 29.26
CA ASN A 16 6.72 5.19 29.01
C ASN A 16 5.90 4.88 27.73
N PRO A 17 5.25 3.72 27.61
CA PRO A 17 4.60 3.29 26.37
C PRO A 17 3.46 4.23 25.94
N ALA A 18 2.73 4.85 26.85
CA ALA A 18 1.67 5.80 26.52
C ALA A 18 2.21 7.09 25.89
N TYR A 19 3.36 7.56 26.36
CA TYR A 19 4.04 8.74 25.80
C TYR A 19 4.55 8.46 24.39
N VAL A 20 5.15 7.31 24.18
CA VAL A 20 5.64 6.84 22.87
C VAL A 20 4.51 6.76 21.87
N LYS A 21 3.38 6.15 22.25
CA LYS A 21 2.18 6.08 21.43
C LYS A 21 1.73 7.50 21.00
N THR A 22 1.72 8.45 21.92
CA THR A 22 1.33 9.83 21.64
C THR A 22 2.25 10.50 20.61
N ILE A 23 3.57 10.32 20.75
CA ILE A 23 4.55 10.85 19.79
C ILE A 23 4.33 10.24 18.41
N ILE A 24 4.20 8.91 18.30
CA ILE A 24 3.99 8.25 16.99
C ILE A 24 2.70 8.71 16.34
N LEU A 25 1.60 8.79 17.09
CA LEU A 25 0.33 9.30 16.57
C LEU A 25 0.47 10.73 16.03
N ALA A 26 1.18 11.60 16.75
CA ALA A 26 1.44 12.97 16.31
C ALA A 26 2.33 13.01 15.05
N THR A 27 3.34 12.16 14.98
CA THR A 27 4.25 12.06 13.82
C THR A 27 3.52 11.56 12.58
N ILE A 28 2.69 10.51 12.70
CA ILE A 28 1.87 10.02 11.60
C ILE A 28 0.86 11.08 11.17
N ARG A 29 0.26 11.82 12.11
CA ARG A 29 -0.66 12.91 11.80
C ARG A 29 0.04 13.99 10.96
N ALA A 30 1.22 14.45 11.36
CA ALA A 30 1.98 15.44 10.61
C ALA A 30 2.33 14.95 9.18
N LEU A 31 2.74 13.70 9.04
CA LEU A 31 3.01 13.10 7.72
C LEU A 31 1.73 13.00 6.87
N LEU A 32 0.62 12.61 7.48
CA LEU A 32 -0.68 12.51 6.79
C LEU A 32 -1.15 13.88 6.30
N ASP A 33 -1.07 14.91 7.14
CA ASP A 33 -1.45 16.28 6.79
C ASP A 33 -0.60 16.80 5.62
N MET A 34 0.71 16.53 5.63
CA MET A 34 1.61 16.81 4.53
C MET A 34 1.20 16.05 3.25
N THR A 35 0.92 14.76 3.36
CA THR A 35 0.48 13.93 2.23
C THR A 35 -0.81 14.49 1.60
N ILE A 36 -1.77 14.88 2.42
CA ILE A 36 -3.03 15.49 1.97
C ILE A 36 -2.77 16.81 1.23
N GLU A 37 -1.89 17.65 1.76
CA GLU A 37 -1.53 18.92 1.13
C GLU A 37 -0.86 18.71 -0.25
N VAL A 38 0.04 17.73 -0.36
CA VAL A 38 0.65 17.33 -1.65
C VAL A 38 -0.44 16.91 -2.65
N ILE A 39 -1.40 16.08 -2.23
CA ILE A 39 -2.51 15.63 -3.08
C ILE A 39 -3.33 16.82 -3.57
N LEU A 40 -3.74 17.72 -2.67
CA LEU A 40 -4.61 18.85 -2.98
C LEU A 40 -3.93 19.85 -3.92
N GLN A 41 -2.66 20.18 -3.65
CA GLN A 41 -1.91 21.11 -4.50
C GLN A 41 -1.62 20.50 -5.86
N TRP A 42 -1.20 19.23 -5.92
CA TRP A 42 -0.97 18.55 -7.17
C TRP A 42 -2.22 18.54 -8.06
N LYS A 43 -3.37 18.16 -7.49
CA LYS A 43 -4.65 18.13 -8.20
C LYS A 43 -5.05 19.52 -8.74
N LYS A 44 -4.83 20.56 -7.96
CA LYS A 44 -5.13 21.96 -8.36
C LYS A 44 -4.28 22.39 -9.55
N GLU A 45 -3.01 22.02 -9.58
CA GLU A 45 -2.07 22.44 -10.63
C GLU A 45 -2.03 21.52 -11.85
N ASN A 46 -2.66 20.33 -11.77
CA ASN A 46 -2.69 19.36 -12.87
C ASN A 46 -4.14 18.93 -13.24
N PRO A 47 -5.02 19.90 -13.63
CA PRO A 47 -6.43 19.60 -13.93
C PRO A 47 -6.61 18.67 -15.14
N ASN A 48 -5.62 18.60 -16.03
CA ASN A 48 -5.61 17.79 -17.25
C ASN A 48 -4.58 16.66 -17.18
N ALA A 49 -4.31 16.13 -15.98
CA ALA A 49 -3.38 15.01 -15.80
C ALA A 49 -3.81 13.79 -16.61
N CYS A 50 -2.84 12.98 -17.04
CA CYS A 50 -3.14 11.73 -17.74
C CYS A 50 -3.80 10.71 -16.79
N GLU A 51 -4.41 9.68 -17.37
CA GLU A 51 -5.11 8.64 -16.64
C GLU A 51 -4.23 7.97 -15.56
N ALA A 52 -3.00 7.62 -15.92
CA ALA A 52 -2.06 7.00 -14.99
C ALA A 52 -1.74 7.90 -13.79
N ASP A 53 -1.54 9.20 -14.01
CA ASP A 53 -1.31 10.16 -12.94
C ASP A 53 -2.55 10.35 -12.05
N CYS A 54 -3.76 10.33 -12.64
CA CYS A 54 -5.01 10.37 -11.89
C CYS A 54 -5.18 9.13 -11.00
N ILE A 55 -4.88 7.94 -11.53
CA ILE A 55 -4.92 6.67 -10.77
C ILE A 55 -3.88 6.69 -9.65
N SER A 56 -2.68 7.18 -9.94
CA SER A 56 -1.62 7.38 -8.96
C SER A 56 -2.09 8.27 -7.80
N GLN A 57 -2.69 9.41 -8.10
CA GLN A 57 -3.23 10.34 -7.10
C GLN A 57 -4.37 9.70 -6.28
N CYS A 58 -5.30 9.01 -6.93
CA CYS A 58 -6.39 8.31 -6.25
C CYS A 58 -5.86 7.23 -5.29
N ASN A 59 -4.80 6.51 -5.67
CA ASN A 59 -4.17 5.51 -4.81
C ASN A 59 -3.59 6.15 -3.54
N LEU A 60 -2.85 7.26 -3.68
CA LEU A 60 -2.32 8.00 -2.54
C LEU A 60 -3.44 8.55 -1.64
N GLN A 61 -4.52 9.07 -2.22
CA GLN A 61 -5.68 9.55 -1.47
C GLN A 61 -6.35 8.42 -0.67
N MET A 62 -6.49 7.24 -1.25
CA MET A 62 -7.03 6.07 -0.55
C MET A 62 -6.09 5.59 0.56
N ALA A 63 -4.76 5.67 0.36
CA ALA A 63 -3.79 5.39 1.41
C ALA A 63 -3.93 6.36 2.58
N ALA A 64 -4.03 7.66 2.32
CA ALA A 64 -4.26 8.69 3.31
C ALA A 64 -5.56 8.44 4.11
N SER A 65 -6.65 8.09 3.44
CA SER A 65 -7.92 7.72 4.09
C SER A 65 -7.80 6.48 4.98
N THR A 66 -7.03 5.47 4.55
CA THR A 66 -6.77 4.28 5.35
C THR A 66 -5.98 4.62 6.62
N VAL A 67 -4.96 5.49 6.50
CA VAL A 67 -4.17 5.95 7.64
C VAL A 67 -5.01 6.76 8.62
N GLU A 68 -5.91 7.62 8.17
CA GLU A 68 -6.87 8.33 9.03
C GLU A 68 -7.71 7.35 9.88
N SER A 69 -8.18 6.27 9.25
CA SER A 69 -8.93 5.21 9.93
C SER A 69 -8.08 4.49 10.98
N ILE A 70 -6.82 4.16 10.66
CA ILE A 70 -5.89 3.56 11.61
C ILE A 70 -5.64 4.47 12.82
N LEU A 71 -5.40 5.77 12.59
CA LEU A 71 -5.19 6.75 13.65
C LEU A 71 -6.42 6.86 14.56
N SER A 72 -7.62 6.79 13.98
CA SER A 72 -8.87 6.83 14.73
C SER A 72 -9.05 5.60 15.61
N LEU A 73 -8.80 4.40 15.09
CA LEU A 73 -8.86 3.14 15.84
C LEU A 73 -7.78 3.04 16.92
N ALA A 74 -6.58 3.53 16.65
CA ALA A 74 -5.47 3.50 17.59
C ALA A 74 -5.67 4.39 18.83
N LYS A 75 -6.54 5.41 18.74
CA LYS A 75 -6.98 6.18 19.92
C LYS A 75 -7.85 5.36 20.86
N GLY A 76 -8.48 4.31 20.36
CA GLY A 76 -9.42 3.46 21.04
C GLY A 76 -10.87 3.94 20.93
N ILE A 77 -11.77 2.99 21.06
CA ILE A 77 -13.22 3.19 21.02
C ILE A 77 -13.83 2.96 22.40
N TYR A 78 -14.88 3.70 22.72
CA TYR A 78 -15.62 3.46 23.95
C TYR A 78 -16.50 2.22 23.79
N TRP A 79 -16.32 1.25 24.69
CA TRP A 79 -17.12 0.03 24.69
C TRP A 79 -18.28 0.14 25.68
N GLY A 80 -19.48 0.23 25.14
CA GLY A 80 -20.70 0.27 25.91
C GLY A 80 -20.82 1.43 26.90
N GLN A 81 -21.69 1.26 27.91
CA GLN A 81 -21.93 2.28 28.94
C GLN A 81 -20.80 2.41 29.97
N HIS A 82 -19.89 1.45 30.05
CA HIS A 82 -18.83 1.37 31.06
C HIS A 82 -17.63 2.26 30.79
N ARG A 83 -17.65 3.08 29.72
CA ARG A 83 -16.54 3.97 29.31
C ARG A 83 -15.17 3.28 29.22
N THR A 84 -15.16 1.97 29.01
CA THR A 84 -13.93 1.23 28.78
C THR A 84 -13.43 1.56 27.39
N ILE A 85 -12.17 2.01 27.28
CA ILE A 85 -11.53 2.24 25.98
C ILE A 85 -10.95 0.92 25.53
N LEU A 86 -11.36 0.47 24.34
CA LEU A 86 -10.84 -0.71 23.66
C LEU A 86 -10.11 -0.29 22.40
N ILE A 87 -8.92 -0.83 22.17
CA ILE A 87 -8.21 -0.68 20.90
C ILE A 87 -8.48 -1.95 20.08
N ASP A 88 -9.12 -1.79 18.94
CA ASP A 88 -9.33 -2.91 18.01
C ASP A 88 -8.06 -3.16 17.18
N THR A 89 -7.16 -3.96 17.76
CA THR A 89 -5.89 -4.31 17.11
C THR A 89 -6.08 -5.16 15.86
N ASN A 90 -7.18 -5.94 15.74
CA ASN A 90 -7.47 -6.76 14.57
C ASN A 90 -7.93 -5.89 13.39
N ALA A 91 -8.78 -4.90 13.66
CA ALA A 91 -9.15 -3.91 12.64
C ALA A 91 -7.93 -3.09 12.18
N CYS A 92 -7.07 -2.66 13.12
CA CYS A 92 -5.80 -2.01 12.78
C CYS A 92 -4.91 -2.90 11.89
N ALA A 93 -4.74 -4.18 12.23
CA ALA A 93 -3.98 -5.13 11.43
C ALA A 93 -4.52 -5.27 10.00
N SER A 94 -5.84 -5.36 9.85
CA SER A 94 -6.51 -5.46 8.54
C SER A 94 -6.28 -4.21 7.68
N LEU A 95 -6.33 -3.03 8.29
CA LEU A 95 -6.09 -1.77 7.58
C LEU A 95 -4.60 -1.59 7.23
N VAL A 96 -3.68 -1.94 8.12
CA VAL A 96 -2.24 -1.91 7.84
C VAL A 96 -1.89 -2.88 6.70
N ARG A 97 -2.47 -4.06 6.69
CA ARG A 97 -2.32 -5.00 5.57
C ARG A 97 -2.85 -4.41 4.27
N SER A 98 -4.03 -3.80 4.27
CA SER A 98 -4.59 -3.13 3.09
C SER A 98 -3.69 -2.00 2.59
N LEU A 99 -3.12 -1.21 3.51
CA LEU A 99 -2.15 -0.15 3.19
C LEU A 99 -0.89 -0.73 2.55
N TYR A 100 -0.36 -1.83 3.09
CA TYR A 100 0.79 -2.53 2.53
C TYR A 100 0.53 -3.04 1.11
N GLU A 101 -0.59 -3.74 0.90
CA GLU A 101 -0.96 -4.27 -0.42
C GLU A 101 -1.09 -3.14 -1.45
N ARG A 102 -1.62 -2.00 -1.04
CA ARG A 102 -1.73 -0.78 -1.85
C ARG A 102 -0.36 -0.19 -2.20
N ALA A 103 0.52 -0.03 -1.20
CA ALA A 103 1.88 0.46 -1.40
C ALA A 103 2.66 -0.46 -2.36
N PHE A 104 2.51 -1.77 -2.20
CA PHE A 104 3.14 -2.75 -3.08
C PHE A 104 2.68 -2.62 -4.54
N ILE A 105 1.37 -2.61 -4.78
CA ILE A 105 0.84 -2.48 -6.14
C ILE A 105 1.26 -1.15 -6.75
N TYR A 106 1.22 -0.07 -5.97
CA TYR A 106 1.68 1.24 -6.43
C TYR A 106 3.14 1.19 -6.89
N ARG A 107 4.04 0.73 -6.02
CA ARG A 107 5.48 0.61 -6.32
C ARG A 107 5.73 -0.28 -7.51
N ASN A 108 5.04 -1.42 -7.60
CA ASN A 108 5.18 -2.35 -8.70
C ASN A 108 4.79 -1.74 -10.06
N ILE A 109 3.75 -0.93 -10.12
CA ILE A 109 3.29 -0.32 -11.36
C ILE A 109 4.12 0.92 -11.71
N PHE A 110 4.36 1.80 -10.75
CA PHE A 110 4.85 3.14 -11.02
C PHE A 110 6.35 3.35 -10.78
N ILE A 111 7.00 2.47 -10.00
CA ILE A 111 8.42 2.64 -9.61
C ILE A 111 9.33 1.56 -10.19
N THR A 112 8.88 0.29 -10.20
CA THR A 112 9.75 -0.83 -10.62
C THR A 112 9.77 -1.06 -12.13
N THR A 113 9.05 -0.27 -12.89
CA THR A 113 9.04 -0.27 -14.35
C THR A 113 10.05 0.73 -14.90
N ASP A 114 10.76 0.37 -15.99
CA ASP A 114 11.83 1.19 -16.54
C ASP A 114 11.33 2.25 -17.54
N ASN A 115 10.09 2.09 -18.05
CA ASN A 115 9.51 2.98 -19.07
C ASN A 115 7.99 3.00 -18.99
N ILE A 116 7.41 3.93 -19.76
CA ILE A 116 5.95 4.16 -19.80
C ILE A 116 5.18 2.94 -20.31
N GLU A 117 5.72 2.23 -21.29
CA GLU A 117 5.08 1.06 -21.88
C GLU A 117 4.93 -0.08 -20.87
N GLU A 118 5.94 -0.32 -20.06
CA GLU A 118 5.90 -1.31 -18.98
C GLU A 118 4.94 -0.91 -17.88
N ARG A 119 4.97 0.36 -17.49
CA ARG A 119 4.03 0.92 -16.50
C ARG A 119 2.58 0.73 -16.98
N ASP A 120 2.29 1.15 -18.18
CA ASP A 120 0.94 1.08 -18.73
C ASP A 120 0.49 -0.38 -18.92
N LEU A 121 1.40 -1.30 -19.28
CA LEU A 121 1.11 -2.73 -19.32
C LEU A 121 0.65 -3.24 -17.95
N LEU A 122 1.42 -2.96 -16.89
CA LEU A 122 1.06 -3.41 -15.54
C LEU A 122 -0.21 -2.75 -15.04
N LEU A 123 -0.40 -1.45 -15.32
CA LEU A 123 -1.58 -0.69 -14.94
C LEU A 123 -2.84 -1.30 -15.55
N TYR A 124 -2.86 -1.56 -16.86
CA TYR A 124 -4.03 -2.12 -17.53
C TYR A 124 -4.29 -3.59 -17.17
N ILE A 125 -3.25 -4.40 -16.89
CA ILE A 125 -3.44 -5.75 -16.33
C ILE A 125 -4.11 -5.66 -14.95
N TRP A 126 -3.69 -4.72 -14.12
CA TRP A 126 -4.27 -4.51 -12.80
C TRP A 126 -5.73 -4.02 -12.88
N GLU A 127 -6.02 -3.12 -13.80
CA GLU A 127 -7.37 -2.61 -14.08
C GLU A 127 -8.32 -3.73 -14.56
N ILE A 128 -7.91 -4.54 -15.53
CA ILE A 128 -8.69 -5.71 -16.00
C ILE A 128 -9.03 -6.63 -14.81
N ARG A 129 -8.10 -6.87 -13.90
CA ARG A 129 -8.35 -7.70 -12.73
C ARG A 129 -9.37 -7.09 -11.79
N GLY A 130 -9.31 -5.78 -11.58
CA GLY A 130 -10.31 -5.06 -10.80
C GLY A 130 -11.71 -5.14 -11.40
N LEU A 131 -11.83 -4.95 -12.72
CA LEU A 131 -13.08 -5.06 -13.45
C LEU A 131 -13.62 -6.52 -13.43
N ASN A 132 -12.77 -7.51 -13.63
CA ASN A 132 -13.14 -8.92 -13.55
C ASN A 132 -13.66 -9.32 -12.16
N ASN A 133 -13.10 -8.75 -11.06
CA ASN A 133 -13.63 -8.94 -9.71
C ASN A 133 -15.11 -8.56 -9.63
N ARG A 134 -15.48 -7.42 -10.22
CA ARG A 134 -16.86 -6.93 -10.25
C ARG A 134 -17.75 -7.76 -11.18
N LEU A 135 -17.21 -8.19 -12.33
CA LEU A 135 -17.91 -9.06 -13.28
C LEU A 135 -18.21 -10.47 -12.73
N ASN A 136 -17.38 -10.94 -11.80
CA ASN A 136 -17.57 -12.25 -11.16
C ASN A 136 -18.63 -12.27 -10.05
N LEU A 137 -19.23 -11.12 -9.71
CA LEU A 137 -20.34 -11.06 -8.76
C LEU A 137 -21.59 -11.70 -9.37
N LYS A 138 -22.12 -12.77 -8.72
CA LYS A 138 -23.22 -13.56 -9.25
C LYS A 138 -24.61 -12.98 -8.98
N ASN A 139 -24.75 -12.24 -7.87
CA ASN A 139 -26.04 -11.74 -7.39
C ASN A 139 -26.04 -10.21 -7.42
N VAL A 140 -25.96 -9.65 -8.62
CA VAL A 140 -25.95 -8.20 -8.82
C VAL A 140 -27.38 -7.71 -9.00
N PRO A 141 -27.85 -6.74 -8.21
CA PRO A 141 -29.16 -6.13 -8.43
C PRO A 141 -29.27 -5.53 -9.84
N GLU A 142 -30.48 -5.65 -10.45
CA GLU A 142 -30.73 -5.27 -11.84
C GLU A 142 -30.26 -3.83 -12.18
N GLN A 143 -30.41 -2.92 -11.25
CA GLN A 143 -29.96 -1.51 -11.39
C GLN A 143 -28.46 -1.36 -11.69
N PHE A 144 -27.64 -2.37 -11.40
CA PHE A 144 -26.19 -2.38 -11.65
C PHE A 144 -25.78 -3.13 -12.93
N ASN A 145 -26.72 -3.69 -13.67
CA ASN A 145 -26.42 -4.43 -14.92
C ASN A 145 -25.71 -3.54 -15.97
N VAL A 146 -26.08 -2.25 -16.02
CA VAL A 146 -25.43 -1.27 -16.91
C VAL A 146 -23.93 -1.13 -16.58
N HIS A 147 -23.58 -1.15 -15.29
CA HIS A 147 -22.19 -1.08 -14.88
C HIS A 147 -21.41 -2.33 -15.28
N GLN A 148 -22.02 -3.53 -15.15
CA GLN A 148 -21.37 -4.77 -15.59
C GLN A 148 -21.16 -4.79 -17.12
N GLU A 149 -22.11 -4.27 -17.90
CA GLU A 149 -21.94 -4.21 -19.34
C GLU A 149 -20.84 -3.23 -19.76
N ASN A 150 -20.78 -2.07 -19.11
CA ASN A 150 -19.68 -1.11 -19.30
C ASN A 150 -18.33 -1.75 -18.95
N ASP A 151 -18.26 -2.52 -17.87
CA ASP A 151 -17.04 -3.22 -17.46
C ASP A 151 -16.60 -4.26 -18.49
N ARG A 152 -17.53 -5.03 -19.09
CA ARG A 152 -17.21 -6.00 -20.15
C ARG A 152 -16.61 -5.30 -21.35
N GLN A 153 -17.22 -4.18 -21.77
CA GLN A 153 -16.74 -3.39 -22.89
C GLN A 153 -15.35 -2.80 -22.60
N GLU A 154 -15.12 -2.33 -21.39
CA GLU A 154 -13.82 -1.78 -21.00
C GLU A 154 -12.73 -2.86 -20.96
N VAL A 155 -13.01 -4.03 -20.37
CA VAL A 155 -12.09 -5.18 -20.40
C VAL A 155 -11.73 -5.57 -21.84
N PHE A 156 -12.71 -5.56 -22.75
CA PHE A 156 -12.46 -5.86 -24.15
C PHE A 156 -11.51 -4.83 -24.81
N LYS A 157 -11.75 -3.53 -24.57
CA LYS A 157 -10.90 -2.45 -25.11
C LYS A 157 -9.47 -2.52 -24.55
N LEU A 158 -9.35 -2.72 -23.23
CA LEU A 158 -8.07 -2.83 -22.56
C LEU A 158 -7.26 -4.04 -23.06
N ARG A 159 -7.91 -5.20 -23.21
CA ARG A 159 -7.25 -6.39 -23.79
C ARG A 159 -6.72 -6.11 -25.20
N LYS A 160 -7.53 -5.50 -26.08
CA LYS A 160 -7.10 -5.13 -27.44
C LYS A 160 -5.88 -4.22 -27.39
N ARG A 161 -5.92 -3.16 -26.58
CA ARG A 161 -4.81 -2.22 -26.38
C ARG A 161 -3.54 -2.92 -25.89
N LEU A 162 -3.68 -3.82 -24.92
CA LEU A 162 -2.55 -4.59 -24.38
C LEU A 162 -1.91 -5.49 -25.43
N TYR A 163 -2.68 -6.18 -26.29
CA TYR A 163 -2.12 -6.98 -27.37
C TYR A 163 -1.35 -6.14 -28.39
N GLU A 164 -1.86 -4.95 -28.72
CA GLU A 164 -1.18 -4.00 -29.60
C GLU A 164 0.15 -3.51 -28.97
N MET A 165 0.16 -3.23 -27.66
CA MET A 165 1.37 -2.84 -26.93
C MET A 165 2.40 -3.97 -26.90
N VAL A 166 2.00 -5.17 -26.50
CA VAL A 166 2.89 -6.35 -26.45
C VAL A 166 3.49 -6.68 -27.83
N GLY A 167 2.72 -6.44 -28.90
CA GLY A 167 3.20 -6.59 -30.27
C GLY A 167 4.36 -5.67 -30.65
N LYS A 168 4.46 -4.51 -29.98
CA LYS A 168 5.52 -3.49 -30.22
C LYS A 168 6.69 -3.61 -29.24
N MET A 169 6.50 -4.28 -28.09
CA MET A 169 7.55 -4.45 -27.07
C MET A 169 8.62 -5.45 -27.56
N GLY A 170 9.86 -5.19 -27.19
CA GLY A 170 10.99 -6.11 -27.42
C GLY A 170 10.89 -7.35 -26.53
N THR A 171 10.08 -8.32 -26.90
CA THR A 171 9.83 -9.55 -26.15
C THR A 171 10.37 -10.78 -26.87
N THR A 172 10.82 -11.78 -26.10
CA THR A 172 11.02 -13.14 -26.64
C THR A 172 9.67 -13.84 -26.81
N LYS A 173 9.61 -14.94 -27.58
CA LYS A 173 8.38 -15.74 -27.72
C LYS A 173 7.83 -16.18 -26.36
N ASN A 174 8.70 -16.69 -25.47
CA ASN A 174 8.31 -17.16 -24.15
C ASN A 174 7.76 -16.03 -23.25
N SER A 175 8.45 -14.89 -23.18
CA SER A 175 7.98 -13.77 -22.37
C SER A 175 6.68 -13.18 -22.91
N ARG A 176 6.49 -13.15 -24.21
CA ARG A 176 5.21 -12.75 -24.84
C ARG A 176 4.07 -13.66 -24.40
N GLU A 177 4.24 -14.98 -24.48
CA GLU A 177 3.25 -15.96 -24.02
C GLU A 177 2.92 -15.77 -22.52
N GLN A 178 3.93 -15.48 -21.69
CA GLN A 178 3.71 -15.19 -20.27
C GLN A 178 2.87 -13.93 -20.04
N ILE A 179 3.15 -12.85 -20.78
CA ILE A 179 2.36 -11.60 -20.71
C ILE A 179 0.92 -11.83 -21.18
N GLU A 180 0.73 -12.49 -22.33
CA GLU A 180 -0.58 -12.80 -22.88
C GLU A 180 -1.40 -13.69 -21.92
N ASN A 181 -0.76 -14.65 -21.28
CA ASN A 181 -1.39 -15.45 -20.22
C ASN A 181 -1.83 -14.60 -19.01
N ALA A 182 -1.03 -13.59 -18.63
CA ALA A 182 -1.39 -12.68 -17.53
C ALA A 182 -2.57 -11.78 -17.90
N ILE A 183 -2.67 -11.34 -19.17
CA ILE A 183 -3.78 -10.54 -19.72
C ILE A 183 -5.08 -11.35 -19.73
N ASN A 184 -4.99 -12.63 -20.12
CA ASN A 184 -6.17 -13.50 -20.30
C ASN A 184 -6.65 -14.15 -18.99
N LYS A 185 -5.82 -14.17 -17.97
CA LYS A 185 -6.16 -14.85 -16.73
C LYS A 185 -7.20 -14.08 -15.93
N ASP A 186 -8.40 -14.64 -15.84
CA ASP A 186 -9.49 -14.13 -15.00
C ASP A 186 -9.21 -14.45 -13.51
N THR A 187 -8.17 -13.83 -12.96
CA THR A 187 -7.82 -13.98 -11.54
C THR A 187 -8.17 -12.70 -10.79
N THR A 188 -8.74 -12.89 -9.61
CA THR A 188 -9.05 -11.82 -8.66
C THR A 188 -7.89 -11.53 -7.70
N GLN A 189 -6.83 -12.35 -7.75
CA GLN A 189 -5.70 -12.20 -6.84
C GLN A 189 -4.84 -11.00 -7.20
N ILE A 190 -4.56 -10.17 -6.20
CA ILE A 190 -3.56 -9.10 -6.29
C ILE A 190 -2.18 -9.76 -6.42
N LYS A 191 -1.54 -9.56 -7.56
CA LYS A 191 -0.18 -10.02 -7.82
C LYS A 191 0.57 -8.93 -8.52
N GLY A 192 1.79 -8.65 -8.07
CA GLY A 192 2.74 -7.88 -8.84
C GLY A 192 3.39 -8.72 -9.94
N PHE A 193 4.07 -8.04 -10.83
CA PHE A 193 4.83 -8.65 -11.90
C PHE A 193 6.18 -7.98 -12.02
N ARG A 194 7.17 -8.72 -12.50
CA ARG A 194 8.46 -8.15 -12.88
C ARG A 194 8.87 -8.59 -14.29
N PHE A 195 9.57 -7.69 -14.95
CA PHE A 195 10.22 -7.91 -16.22
C PHE A 195 11.69 -8.29 -15.97
N ILE A 196 12.13 -9.42 -16.53
CA ILE A 196 13.55 -9.77 -16.55
C ILE A 196 14.04 -9.49 -17.97
N LYS A 197 15.09 -8.69 -18.08
CA LYS A 197 15.62 -8.20 -19.36
C LYS A 197 17.06 -8.67 -19.58
N GLU A 198 17.38 -8.89 -20.85
CA GLU A 198 18.72 -9.15 -21.33
C GLU A 198 18.88 -8.44 -22.68
N ASP A 199 19.95 -7.69 -22.86
CA ASP A 199 20.23 -6.89 -24.06
C ASP A 199 19.03 -6.03 -24.53
N GLY A 200 18.32 -5.41 -23.58
CA GLY A 200 17.16 -4.54 -23.83
C GLY A 200 15.87 -5.29 -24.22
N LYS A 201 15.89 -6.64 -24.24
CA LYS A 201 14.70 -7.45 -24.52
C LYS A 201 14.15 -8.08 -23.24
N ILE A 202 12.84 -8.14 -23.14
CA ILE A 202 12.15 -8.85 -22.05
C ILE A 202 12.27 -10.36 -22.37
N ILE A 203 13.05 -11.07 -21.56
CA ILE A 203 13.25 -12.52 -21.70
C ILE A 203 12.29 -13.32 -20.83
N LYS A 204 11.79 -12.73 -19.71
CA LYS A 204 10.84 -13.36 -18.80
C LYS A 204 9.91 -12.35 -18.19
N PHE A 205 8.65 -12.75 -17.98
CA PHE A 205 7.64 -12.01 -17.24
C PHE A 205 7.04 -12.91 -16.17
N GLU A 206 7.23 -12.57 -14.91
CA GLU A 206 6.84 -13.45 -13.81
C GLU A 206 6.09 -12.73 -12.69
N ASN A 207 5.28 -13.53 -11.98
CA ASN A 207 4.55 -13.03 -10.81
C ASN A 207 5.50 -12.82 -9.63
N ILE A 208 5.22 -11.78 -8.85
CA ILE A 208 5.81 -11.52 -7.54
C ILE A 208 4.75 -11.88 -6.50
N SER A 209 5.09 -12.75 -5.54
CA SER A 209 4.22 -13.04 -4.41
C SER A 209 4.18 -11.87 -3.44
N LEU A 210 3.10 -11.77 -2.62
CA LEU A 210 3.05 -10.76 -1.55
C LEU A 210 4.18 -10.94 -0.54
N GLU A 211 4.57 -12.17 -0.23
CA GLU A 211 5.69 -12.46 0.63
C GLU A 211 7.02 -11.97 0.03
N GLU A 212 7.25 -12.24 -1.26
CA GLU A 212 8.43 -11.74 -1.96
C GLU A 212 8.47 -10.22 -2.03
N SER A 213 7.30 -9.58 -2.13
CA SER A 213 7.16 -8.13 -2.19
C SER A 213 7.61 -7.42 -0.92
N THR A 214 7.64 -8.11 0.22
CA THR A 214 8.10 -7.50 1.49
C THR A 214 9.54 -7.01 1.41
N LYS A 215 10.36 -7.61 0.53
CA LYS A 215 11.73 -7.18 0.27
C LYS A 215 11.83 -5.78 -0.36
N TYR A 216 10.74 -5.27 -0.95
CA TYR A 216 10.73 -3.92 -1.52
C TYR A 216 10.63 -2.82 -0.47
N PHE A 217 10.15 -3.16 0.74
CA PHE A 217 9.91 -2.19 1.80
C PHE A 217 10.75 -2.42 3.05
N PHE A 218 11.21 -3.65 3.27
CA PHE A 218 11.84 -4.03 4.50
C PHE A 218 13.14 -4.80 4.25
N ASP A 219 14.25 -4.25 4.69
CA ASP A 219 15.53 -4.95 4.69
C ASP A 219 15.58 -5.98 5.83
N ASP A 220 14.92 -5.69 6.94
CA ASP A 220 14.87 -6.56 8.11
C ASP A 220 13.82 -7.66 7.97
N SER A 221 14.20 -8.90 8.24
CA SER A 221 13.31 -10.07 8.22
C SER A 221 12.18 -9.98 9.26
N SER A 222 12.41 -9.34 10.41
CA SER A 222 11.40 -9.20 11.46
C SER A 222 10.20 -8.38 10.99
N MET A 223 10.44 -7.33 10.20
CA MET A 223 9.37 -6.52 9.62
C MET A 223 8.59 -7.26 8.53
N ARG A 224 9.26 -8.18 7.80
CA ARG A 224 8.58 -9.06 6.84
C ARG A 224 7.61 -10.02 7.53
N ASP A 225 8.02 -10.59 8.66
CA ASP A 225 7.17 -11.48 9.43
C ASP A 225 5.93 -10.78 10.00
N THR A 226 6.02 -9.47 10.26
CA THR A 226 4.89 -8.67 10.73
C THR A 226 3.75 -8.61 9.69
N TYR A 227 4.06 -8.60 8.39
CA TYR A 227 3.02 -8.72 7.37
C TYR A 227 2.29 -10.07 7.47
N THR A 228 3.02 -11.17 7.59
CA THR A 228 2.45 -12.51 7.75
C THR A 228 1.60 -12.59 9.02
N TYR A 229 2.11 -12.03 10.13
CA TYR A 229 1.42 -11.97 11.40
C TYR A 229 0.11 -11.14 11.31
N SER A 230 0.13 -9.99 10.66
CA SER A 230 -1.06 -9.17 10.45
C SER A 230 -2.12 -9.90 9.61
N SER A 231 -1.69 -10.75 8.68
CA SER A 231 -2.58 -11.64 7.92
C SER A 231 -3.30 -12.65 8.79
N LEU A 232 -2.62 -13.26 9.76
CA LEU A 232 -3.23 -14.22 10.69
C LEU A 232 -4.30 -13.58 11.59
N THR A 233 -4.12 -12.32 11.95
CA THR A 233 -5.07 -11.59 12.81
C THR A 233 -6.21 -10.93 12.05
N SER A 234 -6.06 -10.70 10.74
CA SER A 234 -7.10 -10.12 9.87
C SER A 234 -8.22 -11.10 9.53
N HIS A 235 -7.98 -12.39 9.66
CA HIS A 235 -8.97 -13.44 9.39
C HIS A 235 -9.47 -14.07 10.68
N PRO A 236 -10.73 -14.56 10.73
CA PRO A 236 -11.23 -15.33 11.86
C PRO A 236 -10.38 -16.61 12.01
N SER A 237 -9.40 -16.56 12.89
CA SER A 237 -8.54 -17.70 13.20
C SER A 237 -8.58 -17.99 14.70
N TYR A 238 -8.37 -19.25 15.09
CA TYR A 238 -8.25 -19.61 16.51
C TYR A 238 -7.16 -18.80 17.20
N LEU A 239 -6.03 -18.61 16.54
CA LEU A 239 -4.90 -17.84 17.08
C LEU A 239 -5.29 -16.37 17.28
N GLY A 240 -6.00 -15.76 16.33
CA GLY A 240 -6.50 -14.39 16.45
C GLY A 240 -7.46 -14.22 17.64
N LEU A 241 -8.37 -15.16 17.85
CA LEU A 241 -9.29 -15.15 19.00
C LEU A 241 -8.54 -15.31 20.33
N LEU A 242 -7.60 -16.25 20.39
CA LEU A 242 -6.81 -16.51 21.58
C LEU A 242 -5.99 -15.28 21.98
N GLN A 243 -5.31 -14.68 21.01
CA GLN A 243 -4.50 -13.49 21.22
C GLN A 243 -5.34 -12.27 21.63
N PHE A 244 -6.51 -12.08 21.01
CA PHE A 244 -7.43 -11.04 21.42
C PHE A 244 -7.83 -11.21 22.89
N GLY A 245 -8.20 -12.43 23.32
CA GLY A 245 -8.57 -12.71 24.71
C GLY A 245 -7.45 -12.46 25.72
N ILE A 246 -6.20 -12.80 25.35
CA ILE A 246 -5.02 -12.54 26.20
C ILE A 246 -4.79 -11.03 26.33
N ARG A 247 -4.80 -10.28 25.23
CA ARG A 247 -4.58 -8.83 25.21
C ARG A 247 -5.66 -8.06 25.92
N TYR A 248 -6.90 -8.48 25.83
CA TYR A 248 -8.01 -7.86 26.56
C TYR A 248 -7.78 -7.88 28.08
N LYS A 249 -7.07 -8.91 28.58
CA LYS A 249 -6.69 -9.02 29.99
C LYS A 249 -5.44 -8.21 30.34
N ASN A 250 -4.55 -8.00 29.38
CA ASN A 250 -3.26 -7.32 29.60
C ASN A 250 -3.11 -6.12 28.64
N ARG A 251 -3.40 -4.92 29.12
CA ARG A 251 -3.31 -3.69 28.34
C ARG A 251 -1.91 -3.32 27.85
N ASN A 252 -0.86 -3.83 28.50
CA ASN A 252 0.51 -3.58 28.03
C ASN A 252 0.78 -4.26 26.71
N ASP A 253 0.34 -5.51 26.53
CA ASP A 253 0.48 -6.26 25.28
C ASP A 253 -0.32 -5.61 24.13
N GLU A 254 -1.47 -4.99 24.45
CA GLU A 254 -2.26 -4.22 23.50
C GLU A 254 -1.50 -3.00 22.98
N ASN A 255 -0.81 -2.27 23.87
CA ASN A 255 -0.04 -1.10 23.51
C ASN A 255 1.21 -1.44 22.68
N GLU A 256 1.90 -2.53 22.98
CA GLU A 256 3.05 -2.98 22.18
C GLU A 256 2.65 -3.32 20.74
N LEU A 257 1.55 -4.04 20.57
CA LEU A 257 1.09 -4.42 19.24
C LEU A 257 0.63 -3.22 18.43
N ILE A 258 -0.13 -2.30 19.05
CA ILE A 258 -0.56 -1.09 18.32
C ILE A 258 0.64 -0.23 17.93
N TYR A 259 1.69 -0.22 18.74
CA TYR A 259 2.94 0.45 18.41
C TYR A 259 3.58 -0.10 17.13
N ILE A 260 3.64 -1.42 16.98
CA ILE A 260 4.14 -2.07 15.76
C ILE A 260 3.30 -1.65 14.53
N TYR A 261 1.97 -1.68 14.65
CA TYR A 261 1.09 -1.28 13.55
C TYR A 261 1.21 0.20 13.20
N LEU A 262 1.39 1.08 14.19
CA LEU A 262 1.62 2.49 13.94
C LEU A 262 2.97 2.75 13.27
N SER A 263 4.03 2.04 13.66
CA SER A 263 5.34 2.13 13.03
C SER A 263 5.30 1.68 11.56
N LEU A 264 4.61 0.57 11.28
CA LEU A 264 4.35 0.12 9.91
C LEU A 264 3.53 1.14 9.11
N THR A 265 2.50 1.72 9.72
CA THR A 265 1.66 2.75 9.09
C THR A 265 2.50 3.96 8.68
N TYR A 266 3.37 4.43 9.59
CA TYR A 266 4.28 5.54 9.33
C TYR A 266 5.21 5.22 8.15
N HIS A 267 5.87 4.06 8.20
CA HIS A 267 6.79 3.63 7.15
C HIS A 267 6.09 3.53 5.79
N LEU A 268 4.97 2.82 5.72
CA LEU A 268 4.22 2.62 4.46
C LEU A 268 3.66 3.93 3.89
N LEU A 269 3.16 4.84 4.74
CA LEU A 269 2.71 6.16 4.27
C LEU A 269 3.86 6.99 3.74
N SER A 270 5.04 6.94 4.40
CA SER A 270 6.24 7.60 3.93
C SER A 270 6.64 7.09 2.55
N GLU A 271 6.73 5.77 2.39
CA GLU A 271 7.13 5.13 1.14
C GLU A 271 6.17 5.46 -0.02
N ILE A 272 4.87 5.32 0.18
CA ILE A 272 3.90 5.60 -0.90
C ILE A 272 3.85 7.09 -1.25
N THR A 273 4.07 7.98 -0.28
CA THR A 273 4.14 9.42 -0.54
C THR A 273 5.39 9.79 -1.34
N LEU A 274 6.54 9.21 -1.00
CA LEU A 274 7.78 9.37 -1.77
C LEU A 274 7.65 8.78 -3.18
N ASP A 275 7.08 7.61 -3.31
CA ASP A 275 6.85 6.96 -4.60
C ASP A 275 5.92 7.81 -5.49
N PHE A 276 4.88 8.43 -4.91
CA PHE A 276 4.02 9.39 -5.61
C PHE A 276 4.82 10.58 -6.11
N CYS A 277 5.66 11.17 -5.27
CA CYS A 277 6.49 12.32 -5.65
C CYS A 277 7.51 11.97 -6.75
N ARG A 278 7.98 10.73 -6.81
CA ARG A 278 8.93 10.26 -7.83
C ARG A 278 8.29 9.93 -9.16
N ALA A 279 7.13 9.26 -9.14
CA ALA A 279 6.51 8.67 -10.32
C ALA A 279 5.48 9.57 -10.99
N THR A 280 4.82 10.46 -10.23
CA THR A 280 3.72 11.28 -10.76
C THR A 280 4.25 12.60 -11.31
N THR A 281 3.80 12.96 -12.49
CA THR A 281 4.22 14.18 -13.18
C THR A 281 4.03 15.43 -12.30
N ASN A 282 5.08 16.21 -12.13
CA ASN A 282 5.11 17.45 -11.34
C ASN A 282 4.87 17.28 -9.82
N ALA A 283 4.80 16.06 -9.26
CA ALA A 283 4.51 15.88 -7.84
C ALA A 283 5.69 16.25 -6.93
N HIS A 284 6.93 16.00 -7.37
CA HIS A 284 8.14 16.25 -6.59
C HIS A 284 8.26 17.71 -6.11
N LYS A 285 7.93 18.68 -6.97
CA LYS A 285 8.02 20.12 -6.63
C LYS A 285 7.15 20.55 -5.45
N PHE A 286 6.03 19.86 -5.20
CA PHE A 286 5.17 20.20 -4.08
C PHE A 286 5.74 19.69 -2.76
N PHE A 287 6.32 18.50 -2.78
CA PHE A 287 6.98 17.94 -1.63
C PHE A 287 8.16 18.82 -1.17
N ASP A 288 9.06 19.19 -2.09
CA ASP A 288 10.20 20.04 -1.79
C ASP A 288 9.81 21.44 -1.29
N LYS A 289 8.74 22.00 -1.87
CA LYS A 289 8.26 23.34 -1.53
C LYS A 289 7.65 23.43 -0.15
N LEU A 290 6.93 22.37 0.26
CA LEU A 290 6.18 22.40 1.50
C LEU A 290 7.01 22.02 2.72
N TYR A 291 7.94 21.07 2.58
CA TYR A 291 8.65 20.51 3.72
C TYR A 291 10.09 20.10 3.44
N PRO A 292 11.01 21.06 3.22
CA PRO A 292 12.41 20.74 2.94
C PRO A 292 13.11 19.96 4.08
N LEU A 293 12.60 20.05 5.33
CA LEU A 293 13.13 19.31 6.47
C LEU A 293 12.55 17.89 6.58
N THR A 294 11.37 17.64 6.05
CA THR A 294 10.69 16.35 6.15
C THR A 294 11.27 15.33 5.18
N GLU A 295 11.78 15.76 4.03
CA GLU A 295 12.52 14.88 3.13
C GLU A 295 13.76 14.31 3.83
N ARG A 296 14.46 15.12 4.60
CA ARG A 296 15.61 14.69 5.41
C ARG A 296 15.16 13.74 6.52
N TYR A 297 14.07 14.04 7.19
CA TYR A 297 13.52 13.20 8.27
C TYR A 297 13.01 11.85 7.74
N ILE A 298 12.35 11.82 6.58
CA ILE A 298 11.88 10.58 5.94
C ILE A 298 13.07 9.76 5.43
N LYS A 299 14.06 10.38 4.76
CA LYS A 299 15.29 9.70 4.31
C LYS A 299 16.09 9.12 5.48
N ASP A 300 16.19 9.85 6.59
CA ASP A 300 16.94 9.41 7.77
C ASP A 300 16.23 8.28 8.53
N ASN A 301 14.90 8.16 8.40
CA ASN A 301 14.10 7.11 9.07
C ASN A 301 13.81 5.90 8.18
N VAL A 302 13.92 6.01 6.86
CA VAL A 302 13.84 4.88 5.92
C VAL A 302 15.15 4.08 5.89
N GLN A 303 16.24 4.64 6.43
CA GLN A 303 17.53 3.96 6.61
C GLN A 303 17.71 3.34 8.00
N LEU A 304 16.67 3.35 8.83
CA LEU A 304 16.64 2.67 10.13
C LEU A 304 15.92 1.33 10.02
#